data_d8b14d33b7fe5a5024bd085aedfb05e6
#
_entry.id   d8b14d33b7fe5a5024bd085aedfb05e6
#
_cell.length_a   1.000
_cell.length_b   1.000
_cell.length_c   1.000
_cell.angle_alpha   90.00
_cell.angle_beta   90.00
_cell.angle_gamma   90.00
#
_symmetry.space_group_name_H-M   'P 1'
#
loop_
_entity.id
_entity.type
_entity.pdbx_description
1 polymer ?
#
loop_
_entity_poly.entity_id
_entity_poly.type
_entity_poly.pdbx_seq_one_letter_code
_entity_poly.pdbx_strand_id
1 'polypeptide(L)'
;DCSDAAMKHNMASEGGYNRRYRFLKNIMGMWMIQSVKKESGTTLSYAQICDKASHTSIDSTVDCYDERFLAPESMIDEIAKACEESGQQIPADLYETANVVYKSLAKCYASTIAEIEELTGEHYTCINIVGGGSNAEYLNRLTAQYTGRTVYAGPSEATAIGNLAVQMISSGEFANEAAVRRCIFDSYGVNKYE
;
A
#
# COMPACT_ATOMS: atom_id res chain seq x y z
N ASP A 1 -12.19 -5.76 16.63
CA ASP A 1 -11.59 -5.41 17.91
C ASP A 1 -11.83 -3.92 18.16
N CYS A 2 -12.30 -3.56 19.34
CA CYS A 2 -12.56 -2.19 19.80
C CYS A 2 -11.82 -1.93 21.12
N SER A 3 -10.70 -2.59 21.35
CA SER A 3 -9.89 -2.42 22.55
C SER A 3 -9.17 -1.08 22.59
N ASP A 4 -8.79 -0.64 23.79
CA ASP A 4 -7.95 0.56 23.98
C ASP A 4 -6.61 0.43 23.23
N ALA A 5 -6.07 -0.78 23.09
CA ALA A 5 -4.87 -1.04 22.32
C ALA A 5 -5.10 -0.77 20.82
N ALA A 6 -6.19 -1.29 20.23
CA ALA A 6 -6.56 -1.02 18.85
C ALA A 6 -6.75 0.48 18.60
N MET A 7 -7.35 1.19 19.53
CA MET A 7 -7.56 2.64 19.44
C MET A 7 -6.24 3.42 19.46
N LYS A 8 -5.28 3.04 20.32
CA LYS A 8 -3.95 3.66 20.38
C LYS A 8 -3.15 3.50 19.07
N HIS A 9 -3.38 2.41 18.34
CA HIS A 9 -2.76 2.13 17.04
C HIS A 9 -3.56 2.66 15.85
N ASN A 10 -4.61 3.46 16.07
CA ASN A 10 -5.51 3.98 15.02
C ASN A 10 -6.11 2.87 14.14
N MET A 11 -6.42 1.73 14.76
CA MET A 11 -7.09 0.63 14.09
C MET A 11 -8.60 0.86 14.05
N ALA A 12 -9.24 0.44 12.98
CA ALA A 12 -10.69 0.49 12.80
C ALA A 12 -11.24 -0.89 12.43
N SER A 13 -12.52 -1.11 12.75
CA SER A 13 -13.26 -2.30 12.36
C SER A 13 -14.42 -1.90 11.46
N GLU A 14 -14.39 -2.30 10.19
CA GLU A 14 -15.45 -2.02 9.23
C GLU A 14 -16.23 -3.27 8.87
N GLY A 15 -17.57 -3.13 8.75
CA GLY A 15 -18.44 -4.21 8.30
C GLY A 15 -18.13 -4.63 6.86
N GLY A 16 -18.08 -5.94 6.64
CA GLY A 16 -17.84 -6.55 5.33
C GLY A 16 -18.89 -7.57 4.93
N TYR A 17 -18.61 -8.31 3.88
CA TYR A 17 -19.46 -9.37 3.37
C TYR A 17 -19.70 -10.45 4.44
N ASN A 18 -20.89 -11.05 4.45
CA ASN A 18 -21.29 -12.13 5.33
C ASN A 18 -21.21 -11.78 6.83
N ARG A 19 -21.52 -10.51 7.20
CA ARG A 19 -21.49 -9.98 8.57
C ARG A 19 -20.14 -10.12 9.27
N ARG A 20 -19.04 -10.27 8.49
CA ARG A 20 -17.68 -10.23 9.00
C ARG A 20 -17.19 -8.78 9.10
N TYR A 21 -16.20 -8.55 9.93
CA TYR A 21 -15.54 -7.25 10.07
C TYR A 21 -14.12 -7.33 9.50
N ARG A 22 -13.71 -6.26 8.85
CA ARG A 22 -12.32 -6.03 8.47
C ARG A 22 -11.66 -5.22 9.57
N PHE A 23 -10.55 -5.71 10.09
CA PHE A 23 -9.67 -4.95 10.96
C PHE A 23 -8.65 -4.24 10.10
N LEU A 24 -8.56 -2.91 10.19
CA LEU A 24 -7.79 -2.11 9.25
C LEU A 24 -7.15 -0.89 9.91
N LYS A 25 -6.12 -0.37 9.24
CA LYS A 25 -5.47 0.91 9.54
C LYS A 25 -5.37 1.75 8.26
N ASN A 26 -5.72 3.03 8.34
CA ASN A 26 -5.52 3.95 7.25
C ASN A 26 -4.05 4.38 7.20
N ILE A 27 -3.46 4.33 6.00
CA ILE A 27 -2.10 4.78 5.70
C ILE A 27 -2.20 5.87 4.63
N MET A 28 -1.30 6.86 4.67
CA MET A 28 -1.24 7.95 3.68
C MET A 28 -1.21 7.43 2.24
N GLY A 29 -0.53 6.32 2.01
CA GLY A 29 -0.59 5.54 0.78
C GLY A 29 -0.10 6.28 -0.45
N MET A 30 -0.69 5.91 -1.60
CA MET A 30 -0.27 6.43 -2.92
C MET A 30 -0.59 7.92 -3.14
N TRP A 31 -1.31 8.56 -2.22
CA TRP A 31 -1.55 10.00 -2.24
C TRP A 31 -0.24 10.80 -2.32
N MET A 32 0.79 10.39 -1.57
CA MET A 32 2.09 11.06 -1.57
C MET A 32 2.72 11.08 -2.96
N ILE A 33 2.78 9.95 -3.65
CA ILE A 33 3.36 9.88 -5.01
C ILE A 33 2.47 10.59 -6.06
N GLN A 34 1.15 10.60 -5.85
CA GLN A 34 0.23 11.35 -6.72
C GLN A 34 0.47 12.86 -6.61
N SER A 35 0.68 13.37 -5.39
CA SER A 35 1.02 14.77 -5.12
C SER A 35 2.37 15.13 -5.72
N VAL A 36 3.41 14.33 -5.47
CA VAL A 36 4.75 14.53 -6.05
C VAL A 36 4.70 14.59 -7.58
N LYS A 37 3.98 13.67 -8.22
CA LYS A 37 3.81 13.70 -9.68
C LYS A 37 3.11 14.97 -10.15
N LYS A 38 2.01 15.37 -9.49
CA LYS A 38 1.22 16.56 -9.84
C LYS A 38 2.08 17.83 -9.71
N GLU A 39 2.82 17.96 -8.63
CA GLU A 39 3.66 19.13 -8.35
C GLU A 39 4.85 19.22 -9.32
N SER A 40 5.46 18.10 -9.68
CA SER A 40 6.59 18.08 -10.63
C SER A 40 6.20 18.48 -12.07
N GLY A 41 4.91 18.50 -12.39
CA GLY A 41 4.42 18.80 -13.75
C GLY A 41 4.85 17.77 -14.81
N THR A 42 5.40 16.63 -14.42
CA THR A 42 5.90 15.61 -15.36
C THR A 42 4.78 14.95 -16.15
N THR A 43 5.04 14.66 -17.41
CA THR A 43 4.14 13.90 -18.29
C THR A 43 4.35 12.38 -18.19
N LEU A 44 5.35 11.92 -17.41
CA LEU A 44 5.61 10.50 -17.21
C LEU A 44 4.42 9.78 -16.55
N SER A 45 4.20 8.55 -16.94
CA SER A 45 3.24 7.67 -16.27
C SER A 45 3.76 7.28 -14.87
N TYR A 46 2.86 6.83 -13.98
CA TYR A 46 3.26 6.30 -12.67
C TYR A 46 4.22 5.10 -12.80
N ALA A 47 4.03 4.24 -13.80
CA ALA A 47 4.91 3.11 -14.06
C ALA A 47 6.33 3.58 -14.42
N GLN A 48 6.46 4.63 -15.26
CA GLN A 48 7.77 5.19 -15.62
C GLN A 48 8.47 5.88 -14.44
N ILE A 49 7.71 6.57 -13.56
CA ILE A 49 8.26 7.16 -12.34
C ILE A 49 8.74 6.04 -11.39
N CYS A 50 7.92 5.02 -11.21
CA CYS A 50 8.21 3.85 -10.36
C CYS A 50 9.49 3.13 -10.83
N ASP A 51 9.61 2.88 -12.13
CA ASP A 51 10.81 2.26 -12.74
C ASP A 51 12.05 3.13 -12.50
N LYS A 52 12.00 4.42 -12.84
CA LYS A 52 13.14 5.34 -12.63
C LYS A 52 13.53 5.49 -11.16
N ALA A 53 12.57 5.57 -10.26
CA ALA A 53 12.82 5.61 -8.82
C ALA A 53 13.58 4.37 -8.33
N SER A 54 13.31 3.19 -8.89
CA SER A 54 13.98 1.95 -8.53
C SER A 54 15.48 1.92 -8.86
N HIS A 55 15.94 2.82 -9.72
CA HIS A 55 17.35 2.92 -10.14
C HIS A 55 18.12 4.00 -9.37
N THR A 56 17.49 4.74 -8.46
CA THR A 56 18.18 5.70 -7.58
C THR A 56 18.77 5.02 -6.36
N SER A 57 19.82 5.61 -5.78
CA SER A 57 20.55 5.03 -4.64
C SER A 57 20.22 5.69 -3.30
N ILE A 58 19.29 6.66 -3.26
CA ILE A 58 18.93 7.34 -2.01
C ILE A 58 18.28 6.38 -1.02
N ASP A 59 18.72 6.42 0.26
CA ASP A 59 18.22 5.54 1.32
C ASP A 59 17.31 6.24 2.34
N SER A 60 17.09 7.54 2.16
CA SER A 60 16.23 8.34 3.03
C SER A 60 14.80 7.81 3.05
N THR A 61 14.17 7.97 4.21
CA THR A 61 12.74 7.60 4.42
C THR A 61 12.10 8.59 5.37
N VAL A 62 10.80 8.78 5.24
CA VAL A 62 9.98 9.65 6.10
C VAL A 62 8.89 8.84 6.79
N ASP A 63 8.37 9.36 7.90
CA ASP A 63 7.21 8.74 8.55
C ASP A 63 5.94 9.07 7.78
N CYS A 64 5.33 8.06 7.13
CA CYS A 64 4.08 8.24 6.39
C CYS A 64 2.86 8.57 7.27
N TYR A 65 2.97 8.54 8.59
CA TYR A 65 1.92 8.96 9.51
C TYR A 65 2.06 10.41 9.99
N ASP A 66 3.14 11.10 9.61
CA ASP A 66 3.33 12.50 9.98
C ASP A 66 2.23 13.36 9.36
N GLU A 67 1.56 14.16 10.19
CA GLU A 67 0.44 15.02 9.79
C GLU A 67 0.81 16.04 8.72
N ARG A 68 2.12 16.37 8.58
CA ARG A 68 2.63 17.26 7.51
C ARG A 68 2.26 16.77 6.11
N PHE A 69 2.05 15.46 5.90
CA PHE A 69 1.71 14.88 4.61
C PHE A 69 0.20 14.79 4.33
N LEU A 70 -0.67 15.18 5.27
CA LEU A 70 -2.12 15.11 5.08
C LEU A 70 -2.62 16.06 3.99
N ALA A 71 -2.19 17.32 4.03
CA ALA A 71 -2.60 18.34 3.07
C ALA A 71 -1.53 19.45 2.93
N PRO A 72 -0.29 19.11 2.53
CA PRO A 72 0.77 20.09 2.40
C PRO A 72 0.52 21.03 1.21
N GLU A 73 1.08 22.24 1.27
CA GLU A 73 1.13 23.14 0.10
C GLU A 73 2.04 22.54 -0.98
N SER A 74 3.18 21.93 -0.58
CA SER A 74 4.09 21.18 -1.43
C SER A 74 4.50 19.88 -0.74
N MET A 75 4.14 18.76 -1.33
CA MET A 75 4.55 17.43 -0.85
C MET A 75 6.06 17.22 -1.02
N ILE A 76 6.61 17.74 -2.11
CA ILE A 76 8.05 17.64 -2.42
C ILE A 76 8.86 18.38 -1.34
N ASP A 77 8.47 19.61 -0.98
CA ASP A 77 9.17 20.39 0.04
C ASP A 77 9.05 19.76 1.42
N GLU A 78 7.89 19.24 1.79
CA GLU A 78 7.71 18.59 3.08
C GLU A 78 8.51 17.28 3.20
N ILE A 79 8.64 16.51 2.11
CA ILE A 79 9.52 15.32 2.08
C ILE A 79 10.99 15.77 2.25
N ALA A 80 11.41 16.80 1.53
CA ALA A 80 12.78 17.34 1.63
C ALA A 80 13.10 17.83 3.06
N LYS A 81 12.20 18.60 3.68
CA LYS A 81 12.33 19.06 5.06
C LYS A 81 12.40 17.91 6.07
N ALA A 82 11.53 16.90 5.91
CA ALA A 82 11.53 15.74 6.80
C ALA A 82 12.85 14.95 6.72
N CYS A 83 13.44 14.83 5.53
CA CYS A 83 14.77 14.25 5.36
C CYS A 83 15.85 15.11 6.02
N GLU A 84 15.83 16.44 5.84
CA GLU A 84 16.76 17.37 6.43
C GLU A 84 16.70 17.35 7.97
N GLU A 85 15.51 17.46 8.54
CA GLU A 85 15.25 17.43 9.98
C GLU A 85 15.73 16.14 10.65
N SER A 86 15.67 15.02 9.93
CA SER A 86 16.16 13.72 10.40
C SER A 86 17.64 13.46 10.09
N GLY A 87 18.34 14.43 9.51
CA GLY A 87 19.75 14.31 9.15
C GLY A 87 20.02 13.31 8.02
N GLN A 88 19.01 13.02 7.20
CA GLN A 88 19.12 12.14 6.06
C GLN A 88 19.46 12.91 4.77
N GLN A 89 19.85 12.20 3.73
CA GLN A 89 20.06 12.80 2.41
C GLN A 89 18.75 13.40 1.89
N ILE A 90 18.79 14.67 1.46
CA ILE A 90 17.67 15.35 0.83
C ILE A 90 17.58 14.85 -0.63
N PRO A 91 16.40 14.43 -1.11
CA PRO A 91 16.23 14.01 -2.49
C PRO A 91 16.47 15.16 -3.46
N ALA A 92 17.29 14.94 -4.50
CA ALA A 92 17.74 15.97 -5.42
C ALA A 92 16.79 16.16 -6.62
N ASP A 93 15.96 15.16 -6.93
CA ASP A 93 15.07 15.20 -8.08
C ASP A 93 13.77 14.41 -7.84
N LEU A 94 12.89 14.40 -8.85
CA LEU A 94 11.62 13.66 -8.83
C LEU A 94 11.81 12.17 -8.52
N TYR A 95 12.86 11.55 -9.05
CA TYR A 95 13.02 10.09 -8.94
C TYR A 95 13.54 9.69 -7.58
N GLU A 96 14.44 10.48 -7.01
CA GLU A 96 14.88 10.31 -5.62
C GLU A 96 13.73 10.59 -4.64
N THR A 97 12.94 11.66 -4.86
CA THR A 97 11.73 11.93 -4.07
C THR A 97 10.74 10.76 -4.13
N ALA A 98 10.50 10.23 -5.32
CA ALA A 98 9.63 9.07 -5.49
C ALA A 98 10.19 7.82 -4.78
N ASN A 99 11.50 7.60 -4.83
CA ASN A 99 12.15 6.49 -4.12
C ASN A 99 11.99 6.62 -2.59
N VAL A 100 12.19 7.83 -2.04
CA VAL A 100 11.92 8.10 -0.61
C VAL A 100 10.48 7.73 -0.26
N VAL A 101 9.50 8.13 -1.08
CA VAL A 101 8.08 7.79 -0.86
C VAL A 101 7.86 6.27 -0.90
N TYR A 102 8.35 5.57 -1.91
CA TYR A 102 8.13 4.13 -2.03
C TYR A 102 8.78 3.34 -0.89
N LYS A 103 10.02 3.69 -0.50
CA LYS A 103 10.69 3.06 0.65
C LYS A 103 9.95 3.34 1.96
N SER A 104 9.48 4.58 2.15
CA SER A 104 8.70 4.97 3.33
C SER A 104 7.40 4.20 3.46
N LEU A 105 6.65 4.06 2.35
CA LEU A 105 5.42 3.28 2.31
C LEU A 105 5.68 1.80 2.61
N ALA A 106 6.72 1.20 2.05
CA ALA A 106 7.06 -0.19 2.32
C ALA A 106 7.43 -0.44 3.80
N LYS A 107 8.18 0.49 4.43
CA LYS A 107 8.45 0.46 5.87
C LYS A 107 7.16 0.61 6.69
N CYS A 108 6.29 1.53 6.29
CA CYS A 108 5.01 1.74 6.94
C CYS A 108 4.12 0.49 6.88
N TYR A 109 4.10 -0.21 5.74
CA TYR A 109 3.38 -1.49 5.61
C TYR A 109 3.96 -2.56 6.54
N ALA A 110 5.29 -2.64 6.65
CA ALA A 110 5.94 -3.59 7.55
C ALA A 110 5.60 -3.33 9.02
N SER A 111 5.65 -2.06 9.47
CA SER A 111 5.25 -1.71 10.84
C SER A 111 3.76 -1.97 11.10
N THR A 112 2.90 -1.64 10.13
CA THR A 112 1.44 -1.86 10.26
C THR A 112 1.11 -3.35 10.39
N ILE A 113 1.77 -4.21 9.63
CA ILE A 113 1.55 -5.66 9.73
C ILE A 113 2.00 -6.18 11.09
N ALA A 114 3.15 -5.72 11.60
CA ALA A 114 3.61 -6.09 12.94
C ALA A 114 2.61 -5.66 14.04
N GLU A 115 2.08 -4.44 13.95
CA GLU A 115 1.04 -3.95 14.85
C GLU A 115 -0.25 -4.79 14.78
N ILE A 116 -0.68 -5.17 13.57
CA ILE A 116 -1.86 -6.04 13.39
C ILE A 116 -1.62 -7.41 14.00
N GLU A 117 -0.45 -8.00 13.78
CA GLU A 117 -0.07 -9.30 14.36
C GLU A 117 -0.01 -9.25 15.90
N GLU A 118 0.54 -8.17 16.47
CA GLU A 118 0.58 -7.97 17.92
C GLU A 118 -0.84 -7.88 18.51
N LEU A 119 -1.72 -7.12 17.87
CA LEU A 119 -3.09 -6.89 18.35
C LEU A 119 -3.99 -8.11 18.17
N THR A 120 -3.80 -8.90 17.13
CA THR A 120 -4.66 -10.05 16.81
C THR A 120 -4.13 -11.37 17.35
N GLY A 121 -2.83 -11.46 17.64
CA GLY A 121 -2.16 -12.70 17.96
C GLY A 121 -2.01 -13.66 16.76
N GLU A 122 -2.37 -13.20 15.56
CA GLU A 122 -2.28 -13.98 14.32
C GLU A 122 -0.95 -13.71 13.62
N HIS A 123 -0.53 -14.64 12.76
CA HIS A 123 0.65 -14.46 11.91
C HIS A 123 0.27 -14.59 10.43
N TYR A 124 0.62 -13.58 9.63
CA TYR A 124 0.28 -13.53 8.22
C TYR A 124 1.51 -13.84 7.36
N THR A 125 1.39 -14.82 6.47
CA THR A 125 2.50 -15.30 5.61
C THR A 125 2.53 -14.61 4.25
N CYS A 126 1.45 -13.95 3.84
CA CYS A 126 1.37 -13.26 2.56
C CYS A 126 0.56 -11.95 2.65
N ILE A 127 0.79 -11.09 1.67
CA ILE A 127 0.12 -9.81 1.51
C ILE A 127 -0.53 -9.79 0.12
N ASN A 128 -1.79 -9.40 0.05
CA ASN A 128 -2.48 -9.17 -1.22
C ASN A 128 -2.61 -7.67 -1.45
N ILE A 129 -1.93 -7.15 -2.47
CA ILE A 129 -2.03 -5.74 -2.90
C ILE A 129 -3.01 -5.68 -4.07
N VAL A 130 -4.09 -4.93 -3.90
CA VAL A 130 -5.17 -4.80 -4.88
C VAL A 130 -5.44 -3.33 -5.20
N GLY A 131 -6.21 -3.09 -6.26
CA GLY A 131 -6.48 -1.72 -6.72
C GLY A 131 -5.28 -1.10 -7.44
N GLY A 132 -5.26 0.22 -7.60
CA GLY A 132 -4.21 0.94 -8.34
C GLY A 132 -2.78 0.71 -7.85
N GLY A 133 -2.62 0.43 -6.54
CA GLY A 133 -1.32 0.13 -5.93
C GLY A 133 -0.66 -1.14 -6.47
N SER A 134 -1.45 -2.11 -6.95
CA SER A 134 -0.93 -3.35 -7.52
C SER A 134 -0.05 -3.13 -8.77
N ASN A 135 -0.17 -1.98 -9.43
CA ASN A 135 0.62 -1.63 -10.60
C ASN A 135 1.98 -0.99 -10.26
N ALA A 136 2.25 -0.70 -8.98
CA ALA A 136 3.51 -0.12 -8.53
C ALA A 136 4.56 -1.21 -8.25
N GLU A 137 5.15 -1.76 -9.31
CA GLU A 137 6.04 -2.93 -9.24
C GLU A 137 7.17 -2.77 -8.23
N TYR A 138 7.85 -1.62 -8.23
CA TYR A 138 8.93 -1.34 -7.29
C TYR A 138 8.44 -1.33 -5.83
N LEU A 139 7.30 -0.69 -5.54
CA LEU A 139 6.71 -0.71 -4.21
C LEU A 139 6.33 -2.13 -3.78
N ASN A 140 5.80 -2.95 -4.70
CA ASN A 140 5.43 -4.33 -4.41
C ASN A 140 6.66 -5.17 -4.04
N ARG A 141 7.79 -4.99 -4.75
CA ARG A 141 9.08 -5.62 -4.41
C ARG A 141 9.60 -5.15 -3.06
N LEU A 142 9.60 -3.83 -2.81
CA LEU A 142 10.00 -3.28 -1.51
C LEU A 142 9.10 -3.80 -0.38
N THR A 143 7.80 -3.93 -0.61
CA THR A 143 6.88 -4.49 0.37
C THR A 143 7.25 -5.92 0.72
N ALA A 144 7.53 -6.77 -0.26
CA ALA A 144 8.00 -8.14 0.00
C ALA A 144 9.31 -8.14 0.79
N GLN A 145 10.28 -7.32 0.38
CA GLN A 145 11.59 -7.21 1.03
C GLN A 145 11.50 -6.73 2.48
N TYR A 146 10.75 -5.64 2.75
CA TYR A 146 10.68 -5.06 4.10
C TYR A 146 9.81 -5.88 5.06
N THR A 147 8.82 -6.60 4.54
CA THR A 147 7.95 -7.45 5.37
C THR A 147 8.45 -8.88 5.53
N GLY A 148 9.34 -9.34 4.63
CA GLY A 148 9.75 -10.73 4.55
C GLY A 148 8.61 -11.68 4.19
N ARG A 149 7.57 -11.20 3.50
CA ARG A 149 6.37 -11.96 3.16
C ARG A 149 6.17 -12.00 1.65
N THR A 150 5.58 -13.09 1.16
CA THR A 150 5.14 -13.15 -0.23
C THR A 150 4.07 -12.10 -0.49
N VAL A 151 4.26 -11.29 -1.53
CA VAL A 151 3.29 -10.29 -1.99
C VAL A 151 2.63 -10.78 -3.29
N TYR A 152 1.30 -10.75 -3.32
CA TYR A 152 0.49 -10.98 -4.50
C TYR A 152 -0.16 -9.65 -4.92
N ALA A 153 0.19 -9.14 -6.10
CA ALA A 153 -0.29 -7.85 -6.59
C ALA A 153 -1.24 -8.03 -7.78
N GLY A 154 -2.47 -7.57 -7.62
CA GLY A 154 -3.59 -7.65 -8.56
C GLY A 154 -4.84 -8.29 -7.93
N PRO A 155 -5.99 -8.12 -8.60
CA PRO A 155 -6.26 -7.26 -9.75
C PRO A 155 -6.36 -5.76 -9.39
N SER A 156 -6.19 -4.90 -10.39
CA SER A 156 -6.31 -3.44 -10.18
C SER A 156 -7.75 -2.98 -9.92
N GLU A 157 -8.74 -3.65 -10.53
CA GLU A 157 -10.17 -3.33 -10.39
C GLU A 157 -10.87 -4.19 -9.30
N ALA A 158 -10.17 -4.45 -8.20
CA ALA A 158 -10.62 -5.38 -7.16
C ALA A 158 -11.97 -5.02 -6.53
N THR A 159 -12.31 -3.73 -6.40
CA THR A 159 -13.59 -3.30 -5.84
C THR A 159 -14.77 -3.72 -6.72
N ALA A 160 -14.68 -3.49 -8.04
CA ALA A 160 -15.72 -3.88 -8.98
C ALA A 160 -15.82 -5.40 -9.09
N ILE A 161 -14.68 -6.08 -9.18
CA ILE A 161 -14.60 -7.55 -9.23
C ILE A 161 -15.18 -8.17 -7.96
N GLY A 162 -14.85 -7.62 -6.78
CA GLY A 162 -15.38 -8.10 -5.51
C GLY A 162 -16.91 -7.95 -5.40
N ASN A 163 -17.45 -6.85 -5.91
CA ASN A 163 -18.89 -6.63 -5.97
C ASN A 163 -19.58 -7.67 -6.86
N LEU A 164 -19.04 -7.91 -8.07
CA LEU A 164 -19.55 -8.96 -8.98
C LEU A 164 -19.43 -10.35 -8.34
N ALA A 165 -18.32 -10.65 -7.69
CA ALA A 165 -18.09 -11.93 -7.03
C ALA A 165 -19.18 -12.25 -5.98
N VAL A 166 -19.55 -11.27 -5.15
CA VAL A 166 -20.62 -11.44 -4.16
C VAL A 166 -21.97 -11.71 -4.83
N GLN A 167 -22.29 -11.02 -5.93
CA GLN A 167 -23.50 -11.26 -6.69
C GLN A 167 -23.52 -12.65 -7.33
N MET A 168 -22.41 -13.11 -7.90
CA MET A 168 -22.27 -14.43 -8.49
C MET A 168 -22.40 -15.57 -7.45
N ILE A 169 -21.90 -15.37 -6.22
CA ILE A 169 -22.16 -16.31 -5.12
C ILE A 169 -23.65 -16.32 -4.77
N SER A 170 -24.27 -15.14 -4.69
CA SER A 170 -25.70 -15.01 -4.36
C SER A 170 -26.61 -15.63 -5.41
N SER A 171 -26.25 -15.59 -6.68
CA SER A 171 -26.99 -16.22 -7.78
C SER A 171 -26.72 -17.72 -7.94
N GLY A 172 -25.77 -18.27 -7.18
CA GLY A 172 -25.43 -19.69 -7.25
C GLY A 172 -24.41 -20.07 -8.33
N GLU A 173 -23.82 -19.10 -9.05
CA GLU A 173 -22.77 -19.34 -10.05
C GLU A 173 -21.48 -19.87 -9.42
N PHE A 174 -21.18 -19.44 -8.18
CA PHE A 174 -20.10 -19.97 -7.37
C PHE A 174 -20.62 -20.49 -6.03
N ALA A 175 -20.12 -21.65 -5.64
CA ALA A 175 -20.55 -22.30 -4.39
C ALA A 175 -20.16 -21.51 -3.13
N ASN A 176 -19.05 -20.76 -3.16
CA ASN A 176 -18.52 -20.04 -2.01
C ASN A 176 -17.40 -19.04 -2.40
N GLU A 177 -16.91 -18.28 -1.42
CA GLU A 177 -15.82 -17.31 -1.58
C GLU A 177 -14.52 -17.96 -2.11
N ALA A 178 -14.17 -19.16 -1.68
CA ALA A 178 -12.93 -19.81 -2.09
C ALA A 178 -12.95 -20.13 -3.60
N ALA A 179 -14.07 -20.58 -4.12
CA ALA A 179 -14.25 -20.88 -5.54
C ALA A 179 -14.12 -19.61 -6.40
N VAL A 180 -14.79 -18.51 -6.03
CA VAL A 180 -14.70 -17.26 -6.78
C VAL A 180 -13.32 -16.61 -6.69
N ARG A 181 -12.66 -16.66 -5.52
CA ARG A 181 -11.29 -16.15 -5.36
C ARG A 181 -10.29 -16.89 -6.25
N ARG A 182 -10.45 -18.23 -6.37
CA ARG A 182 -9.65 -19.03 -7.29
C ARG A 182 -9.85 -18.60 -8.74
N CYS A 183 -11.09 -18.45 -9.14
CA CYS A 183 -11.44 -17.98 -10.48
C CYS A 183 -10.84 -16.59 -10.77
N ILE A 184 -10.91 -15.66 -9.81
CA ILE A 184 -10.30 -14.32 -9.95
C ILE A 184 -8.79 -14.46 -10.11
N PHE A 185 -8.12 -15.24 -9.25
CA PHE A 185 -6.69 -15.44 -9.32
C PHE A 185 -6.24 -16.02 -10.67
N ASP A 186 -6.96 -17.00 -11.18
CA ASP A 186 -6.64 -17.67 -12.45
C ASP A 186 -7.00 -16.81 -13.69
N SER A 187 -7.96 -15.86 -13.56
CA SER A 187 -8.45 -15.02 -14.66
C SER A 187 -7.73 -13.69 -14.81
N TYR A 188 -7.21 -13.14 -13.72
CA TYR A 188 -6.52 -11.84 -13.71
C TYR A 188 -5.04 -12.07 -13.40
N GLY A 189 -4.16 -11.45 -14.17
CA GLY A 189 -2.72 -11.58 -13.97
C GLY A 189 -2.28 -11.05 -12.60
N VAL A 190 -2.19 -11.95 -11.62
CA VAL A 190 -1.67 -11.64 -10.29
C VAL A 190 -0.18 -11.88 -10.27
N ASN A 191 0.60 -10.84 -10.02
CA ASN A 191 2.07 -10.92 -9.94
C ASN A 191 2.48 -11.34 -8.53
N LYS A 192 3.49 -12.21 -8.42
CA LYS A 192 4.08 -12.66 -7.15
C LYS A 192 5.46 -12.04 -6.97
N TYR A 193 5.72 -11.54 -5.74
CA TYR A 193 7.01 -11.02 -5.30
C TYR A 193 7.44 -11.71 -4.00
N GLU A 194 8.75 -12.00 -3.87
CA GLU A 194 9.37 -12.67 -2.73
C GLU A 194 10.60 -11.90 -2.25
#